data_8415f4380629ba5e304c9138bf23df8a
#
_entry.id   8415f4380629ba5e304c9138bf23df8a
#
_cell.length_a   1.000
_cell.length_b   1.000
_cell.length_c   1.000
_cell.angle_alpha   90.00
_cell.angle_beta   90.00
_cell.angle_gamma   90.00
#
_symmetry.space_group_name_H-M   'P 1'
#
loop_
_entity.id
_entity.type
_entity.pdbx_description
1 polymer ?
#
loop_
_entity_poly.entity_id
_entity_poly.type
_entity_poly.pdbx_seq_one_letter_code
_entity_poly.pdbx_strand_id
1 'polypeptide(L)'
;MLFVPETENILLFTEMGRMLVGPGEIAILPRGMMVKISNSKPCRGYICENYGAKFTLPDRGPIGANCLANPRDFKTPVACFEDVDEIHISVIKWCGSFYQTELSHSPLDVVAWHGNYIP
;
A
#
# COMPACT_ATOMS: atom_id res chain seq x y z
N MET A 1 -2.03 -1.42 -8.30
CA MET A 1 -0.82 -0.61 -8.53
C MET A 1 0.36 -1.28 -7.87
N LEU A 2 1.52 -1.22 -8.47
CA LEU A 2 2.74 -1.87 -7.98
C LEU A 2 3.85 -0.82 -7.88
N PHE A 3 4.56 -0.82 -6.75
CA PHE A 3 5.66 0.10 -6.48
C PHE A 3 6.96 -0.66 -6.26
N VAL A 4 7.99 -0.25 -6.95
CA VAL A 4 9.33 -0.84 -6.83
C VAL A 4 10.35 0.29 -6.60
N PRO A 5 10.69 0.60 -5.35
CA PRO A 5 11.73 1.58 -5.07
C PRO A 5 13.10 1.05 -5.50
N GLU A 6 13.93 1.92 -6.04
CA GLU A 6 15.27 1.56 -6.53
C GLU A 6 16.38 2.10 -5.64
N THR A 7 16.28 3.36 -5.21
CA THR A 7 17.40 4.06 -4.57
C THR A 7 17.26 4.22 -3.07
N GLU A 8 16.04 4.39 -2.57
CA GLU A 8 15.77 4.65 -1.14
C GLU A 8 14.48 3.97 -0.69
N ASN A 9 14.32 3.87 0.61
CA ASN A 9 13.08 3.38 1.19
C ASN A 9 11.94 4.37 0.97
N ILE A 10 10.75 3.84 0.75
CA ILE A 10 9.50 4.60 0.77
C ILE A 10 8.62 4.10 1.91
N LEU A 11 7.92 5.01 2.54
CA LEU A 11 6.92 4.67 3.56
C LEU A 11 5.53 4.87 2.97
N LEU A 12 4.77 3.80 2.93
CA LEU A 12 3.40 3.78 2.44
C LEU A 12 2.44 3.84 3.63
N PHE A 13 1.62 4.87 3.66
CA PHE A 13 0.51 4.99 4.60
C PHE A 13 -0.76 4.55 3.87
N THR A 14 -1.38 3.50 4.33
CA THR A 14 -2.59 2.95 3.71
C THR A 14 -3.72 2.84 4.73
N GLU A 15 -4.93 2.62 4.25
CA GLU A 15 -6.08 2.32 5.12
C GLU A 15 -5.89 1.06 5.95
N MET A 16 -5.01 0.16 5.51
CA MET A 16 -4.71 -1.10 6.19
C MET A 16 -3.51 -1.01 7.14
N GLY A 17 -2.84 0.13 7.16
CA GLY A 17 -1.67 0.37 7.99
C GLY A 17 -0.46 0.88 7.19
N ARG A 18 0.66 0.91 7.86
CA ARG A 18 1.91 1.47 7.31
C ARG A 18 2.85 0.37 6.85
N MET A 19 3.52 0.60 5.75
CA MET A 19 4.52 -0.32 5.20
C MET A 19 5.77 0.45 4.81
N LEU A 20 6.92 -0.02 5.30
CA LEU A 20 8.22 0.45 4.83
C LEU A 20 8.69 -0.48 3.72
N VAL A 21 8.93 0.07 2.54
CA VAL A 21 9.33 -0.67 1.35
C VAL A 21 10.70 -0.17 0.90
N GLY A 22 11.67 -1.07 0.87
CA GLY A 22 13.05 -0.75 0.49
C GLY A 22 13.41 -1.23 -0.92
N PRO A 23 14.60 -0.85 -1.39
CA PRO A 23 15.16 -1.41 -2.62
C PRO A 23 15.21 -2.94 -2.58
N GLY A 24 14.79 -3.58 -3.66
CA GLY A 24 14.69 -5.03 -3.73
C GLY A 24 13.36 -5.61 -3.26
N GLU A 25 12.48 -4.76 -2.73
CA GLU A 25 11.12 -5.15 -2.32
C GLU A 25 10.09 -4.58 -3.31
N ILE A 26 8.93 -5.22 -3.36
CA ILE A 26 7.82 -4.82 -4.24
C ILE A 26 6.57 -4.66 -3.38
N ALA A 27 5.93 -3.50 -3.47
CA ALA A 27 4.64 -3.28 -2.82
C ALA A 27 3.51 -3.35 -3.84
N ILE A 28 2.45 -4.07 -3.49
CA ILE A 28 1.23 -4.16 -4.30
C ILE A 28 0.09 -3.53 -3.52
N LEU A 29 -0.57 -2.57 -4.16
CA LEU A 29 -1.74 -1.90 -3.61
C LEU A 29 -2.97 -2.27 -4.45
N PRO A 30 -3.98 -2.87 -3.82
CA PRO A 30 -5.23 -3.18 -4.49
C PRO A 30 -5.95 -1.92 -4.97
N ARG A 31 -6.85 -2.11 -5.92
CA ARG A 31 -7.74 -1.05 -6.42
C ARG A 31 -8.62 -0.52 -5.28
N GLY A 32 -8.77 0.79 -5.26
CA GLY A 32 -9.64 1.49 -4.32
C GLY A 32 -9.02 1.76 -2.95
N MET A 33 -7.80 1.31 -2.71
CA MET A 33 -7.10 1.59 -1.46
C MET A 33 -6.53 3.00 -1.45
N MET A 34 -6.80 3.74 -0.39
CA MET A 34 -6.17 5.04 -0.15
C MET A 34 -4.72 4.85 0.25
N VAL A 35 -3.85 5.62 -0.35
CA VAL A 35 -2.41 5.56 -0.08
C VAL A 35 -1.79 6.96 -0.07
N LYS A 36 -0.88 7.16 0.86
CA LYS A 36 0.03 8.30 0.91
C LYS A 36 1.46 7.77 0.91
N ILE A 37 2.28 8.31 0.05
CA ILE A 37 3.70 7.94 -0.04
C ILE A 37 4.53 9.03 0.63
N SER A 38 5.42 8.62 1.52
CA SER A 38 6.37 9.51 2.17
C SER A 38 7.79 8.96 2.02
N ASN A 39 8.72 9.84 1.83
CA ASN A 39 10.14 9.52 1.77
C ASN A 39 10.95 10.64 2.40
N SER A 40 11.99 10.28 3.13
CA SER A 40 12.89 11.24 3.77
C SER A 40 13.96 11.79 2.83
N LYS A 41 14.24 11.08 1.76
CA LYS A 41 15.22 11.43 0.75
C LYS A 41 14.62 11.25 -0.63
N PRO A 42 15.11 11.97 -1.66
CA PRO A 42 14.69 11.73 -3.03
C PRO A 42 14.86 10.26 -3.40
N CYS A 43 13.80 9.68 -3.93
CA CYS A 43 13.76 8.27 -4.30
C CYS A 43 13.35 8.14 -5.77
N ARG A 44 14.00 7.23 -6.46
CA ARG A 44 13.63 6.81 -7.80
C ARG A 44 13.17 5.37 -7.76
N GLY A 45 12.19 5.04 -8.57
CA GLY A 45 11.68 3.71 -8.66
C GLY A 45 10.75 3.53 -9.84
N TYR A 46 10.08 2.40 -9.86
CA TYR A 46 9.13 2.01 -10.89
C TYR A 46 7.73 1.91 -10.29
N ILE A 47 6.75 2.46 -11.00
CA ILE A 47 5.34 2.34 -10.65
C ILE A 47 4.61 1.73 -11.83
N CYS A 48 3.89 0.64 -11.58
CA CYS A 48 3.08 -0.03 -12.58
C CYS A 48 1.61 0.02 -12.18
N GLU A 49 0.78 0.50 -13.08
CA GLU A 49 -0.66 0.47 -12.95
C GLU A 49 -1.21 -0.47 -14.00
N ASN A 50 -1.96 -1.48 -13.58
CA ASN A 50 -2.55 -2.45 -14.49
C ASN A 50 -4.03 -2.17 -14.69
N TYR A 51 -4.46 -2.07 -15.93
CA TYR A 51 -5.86 -1.91 -16.31
C TYR A 51 -6.41 -3.24 -16.80
N GLY A 52 -7.61 -3.57 -16.42
CA GLY A 52 -8.26 -4.81 -16.80
C GLY A 52 -8.17 -5.88 -15.73
N ALA A 53 -7.15 -6.73 -15.78
CA ALA A 53 -6.96 -7.76 -14.77
C ALA A 53 -6.27 -7.22 -13.52
N LYS A 54 -6.62 -7.75 -12.35
CA LYS A 54 -5.93 -7.46 -11.10
C LYS A 54 -4.59 -8.20 -11.02
N PHE A 55 -3.67 -7.68 -10.24
CA PHE A 55 -2.45 -8.40 -9.89
C PHE A 55 -2.78 -9.65 -9.08
N THR A 56 -2.05 -10.71 -9.34
CA THR A 56 -2.13 -11.95 -8.57
C THR A 56 -0.77 -12.25 -7.95
N LEU A 57 -0.79 -12.78 -6.73
CA LEU A 57 0.43 -13.26 -6.10
C LEU A 57 0.85 -14.58 -6.72
N PRO A 58 2.15 -14.90 -6.77
CA PRO A 58 2.60 -16.20 -7.22
C PRO A 58 2.08 -17.31 -6.31
N ASP A 59 1.94 -18.50 -6.85
CA ASP A 59 1.52 -19.67 -6.09
C ASP A 59 2.46 -19.91 -4.91
N ARG A 60 1.88 -20.15 -3.75
CA ARG A 60 2.59 -20.35 -2.48
C ARG A 60 2.55 -21.79 -2.05
N GLY A 61 3.64 -22.26 -1.51
CA GLY A 61 3.73 -23.59 -0.95
C GLY A 61 4.78 -23.68 0.15
N PRO A 62 4.74 -24.75 0.97
CA PRO A 62 5.61 -24.85 2.13
C PRO A 62 7.09 -24.99 1.77
N ILE A 63 7.39 -25.51 0.58
CA ILE A 63 8.77 -25.79 0.17
C ILE A 63 9.17 -24.93 -1.04
N GLY A 64 8.22 -24.33 -1.74
CA GLY A 64 8.48 -23.61 -2.98
C GLY A 64 8.80 -24.49 -4.18
N ALA A 65 8.84 -25.81 -4.04
CA ALA A 65 9.27 -26.71 -5.12
C ALA A 65 8.28 -26.74 -6.30
N ASN A 66 6.99 -26.73 -6.01
CA ASN A 66 5.91 -26.62 -7.00
C ASN A 66 5.22 -25.27 -6.93
N CYS A 67 5.71 -24.37 -6.12
CA CYS A 67 5.16 -23.06 -5.86
C CYS A 67 6.27 -22.04 -5.92
N LEU A 68 5.99 -20.88 -6.48
CA LEU A 68 6.97 -19.84 -6.74
C LEU A 68 7.37 -19.07 -5.48
N ALA A 69 6.59 -19.17 -4.41
CA ALA A 69 6.80 -18.39 -3.20
C ALA A 69 6.33 -19.12 -1.94
N ASN A 70 6.79 -18.66 -0.80
CA ASN A 70 6.42 -19.13 0.51
C ASN A 70 5.59 -18.03 1.22
N PRO A 71 4.62 -18.34 2.10
CA PRO A 71 3.89 -17.32 2.86
C PRO A 71 4.78 -16.32 3.59
N ARG A 72 5.94 -16.72 4.08
CA ARG A 72 6.92 -15.84 4.75
C ARG A 72 7.55 -14.79 3.83
N ASP A 73 7.45 -14.95 2.50
CA ASP A 73 7.98 -14.01 1.53
C ASP A 73 7.07 -12.79 1.35
N PHE A 74 5.88 -12.83 1.93
CA PHE A 74 4.88 -11.78 1.84
C PHE A 74 4.68 -11.12 3.20
N LYS A 75 4.73 -9.79 3.19
CA LYS A 75 4.43 -8.97 4.37
C LYS A 75 3.11 -8.26 4.15
N THR A 76 2.32 -8.17 5.21
CA THR A 76 1.08 -7.39 5.24
C THR A 76 1.20 -6.30 6.30
N PRO A 77 0.56 -5.14 6.12
CA PRO A 77 0.57 -4.11 7.14
C PRO A 77 -0.24 -4.55 8.36
N VAL A 78 0.14 -4.05 9.52
CA VAL A 78 -0.68 -4.12 10.72
C VAL A 78 -1.58 -2.90 10.75
N ALA A 79 -2.86 -3.12 11.04
CA ALA A 79 -3.86 -2.08 11.05
C ALA A 79 -3.44 -0.89 11.94
N CYS A 80 -3.51 0.30 11.38
CA CYS A 80 -3.13 1.54 12.02
C CYS A 80 -3.94 2.68 11.39
N PHE A 81 -4.32 3.65 12.19
CA PHE A 81 -5.09 4.81 11.72
C PHE A 81 -4.35 6.10 12.04
N GLU A 82 -4.71 7.17 11.35
CA GLU A 82 -4.30 8.54 11.67
C GLU A 82 -5.50 9.30 12.24
N ASP A 83 -5.32 9.88 13.41
CA ASP A 83 -6.31 10.77 14.02
C ASP A 83 -5.79 12.21 13.92
N VAL A 84 -5.93 12.78 12.73
CA VAL A 84 -5.39 14.09 12.39
C VAL A 84 -6.49 14.96 11.78
N ASP A 85 -6.84 16.04 12.48
CA ASP A 85 -7.84 17.01 12.04
C ASP A 85 -7.18 18.17 11.27
N GLU A 86 -6.58 17.84 10.13
CA GLU A 86 -5.98 18.79 9.21
C GLU A 86 -6.62 18.66 7.83
N ILE A 87 -6.51 19.70 7.03
CA ILE A 87 -7.01 19.68 5.66
C ILE A 87 -6.14 18.75 4.82
N HIS A 88 -6.75 17.75 4.23
CA HIS A 88 -6.13 16.80 3.30
C HIS A 88 -6.83 16.86 1.95
N ILE A 89 -6.03 16.76 0.90
CA ILE A 89 -6.53 16.67 -0.46
C ILE A 89 -6.45 15.23 -0.92
N SER A 90 -7.59 14.64 -1.24
CA SER A 90 -7.67 13.29 -1.81
C SER A 90 -7.87 13.38 -3.31
N VAL A 91 -7.06 12.64 -4.05
CA VAL A 91 -7.16 12.56 -5.50
C VAL A 91 -7.64 11.17 -5.88
N ILE A 92 -8.69 11.09 -6.66
CA ILE A 92 -9.29 9.84 -7.13
C ILE A 92 -9.17 9.79 -8.65
N LYS A 93 -8.63 8.69 -9.17
CA LYS A 93 -8.63 8.40 -10.60
C LYS A 93 -9.81 7.51 -10.94
N TRP A 94 -10.69 7.99 -11.78
CA TRP A 94 -11.87 7.26 -12.21
C TRP A 94 -12.09 7.40 -13.71
N CYS A 95 -12.20 6.27 -14.42
CA CYS A 95 -12.43 6.24 -15.87
C CYS A 95 -11.47 7.15 -16.67
N GLY A 96 -10.20 7.16 -16.31
CA GLY A 96 -9.17 7.95 -16.99
C GLY A 96 -9.13 9.43 -16.60
N SER A 97 -10.01 9.89 -15.73
CA SER A 97 -10.03 11.28 -15.22
C SER A 97 -9.65 11.33 -13.76
N PHE A 98 -9.05 12.45 -13.35
CA PHE A 98 -8.71 12.71 -11.96
C PHE A 98 -9.73 13.63 -11.33
N TYR A 99 -10.16 13.26 -10.13
CA TYR A 99 -11.06 14.04 -9.29
C TYR A 99 -10.37 14.34 -7.98
N GLN A 100 -10.58 15.52 -7.46
CA GLN A 100 -9.98 16.00 -6.23
C GLN A 100 -11.07 16.40 -5.26
N THR A 101 -10.89 16.03 -3.99
CA THR A 101 -11.75 16.47 -2.90
C THR A 101 -10.91 16.93 -1.72
N GLU A 102 -11.44 17.89 -0.98
CA GLU A 102 -10.82 18.39 0.24
C GLU A 102 -11.53 17.80 1.45
N LEU A 103 -10.76 17.28 2.38
CA LEU A 103 -11.25 16.70 3.62
C LEU A 103 -10.70 17.49 4.80
N SER A 104 -11.48 17.63 5.85
CA SER A 104 -11.06 18.29 7.09
C SER A 104 -10.32 17.37 8.06
N HIS A 105 -10.10 16.15 7.68
CA HIS A 105 -9.42 15.13 8.47
C HIS A 105 -8.57 14.24 7.57
N SER A 106 -7.70 13.40 8.15
CA SER A 106 -6.94 12.43 7.37
C SER A 106 -7.88 11.39 6.73
N PRO A 107 -7.72 11.08 5.44
CA PRO A 107 -8.48 9.99 4.81
C PRO A 107 -8.05 8.60 5.30
N LEU A 108 -7.04 8.52 6.16
CA LEU A 108 -6.52 7.30 6.75
C LEU A 108 -6.98 7.12 8.22
N ASP A 109 -7.96 7.89 8.66
CA ASP A 109 -8.56 7.82 10.00
C ASP A 109 -9.66 6.76 10.10
N VAL A 110 -9.57 5.72 9.31
CA VAL A 110 -10.51 4.61 9.31
C VAL A 110 -10.38 3.78 10.59
N VAL A 111 -11.51 3.33 11.11
CA VAL A 111 -11.53 2.39 12.22
C VAL A 111 -11.10 1.03 11.71
N ALA A 112 -9.89 0.65 12.07
CA ALA A 112 -9.37 -0.65 11.73
C ALA A 112 -9.70 -1.65 12.86
N TRP A 113 -10.35 -2.74 12.51
CA TRP A 113 -10.65 -3.79 13.47
C TRP A 113 -9.42 -4.67 13.68
N HIS A 114 -8.94 -4.73 14.91
CA HIS A 114 -7.78 -5.55 15.27
C HIS A 114 -8.13 -6.99 15.66
N GLY A 115 -9.42 -7.33 15.67
CA GLY A 115 -9.86 -8.59 16.19
C GLY A 115 -9.83 -8.65 17.72
N ASN A 116 -10.30 -9.75 18.26
CA ASN A 116 -10.27 -10.02 19.71
C ASN A 116 -8.90 -10.55 20.16
N TYR A 117 -7.87 -10.18 19.48
CA TYR A 117 -6.52 -10.57 19.83
C TYR A 117 -5.98 -9.63 20.89
N ILE A 118 -5.82 -10.15 22.07
CA ILE A 118 -5.10 -9.46 23.15
C ILE A 118 -3.67 -9.96 23.09
N PRO A 119 -2.72 -9.09 22.78
CA PRO A 119 -1.32 -9.49 22.76
C PRO A 119 -0.81 -9.87 24.14
#